data_228efa79aad5f62add03572a3ddfd234
#
_entry.id   228efa79aad5f62add03572a3ddfd234
#
_cell.length_a   1.000
_cell.length_b   1.000
_cell.length_c   1.000
_cell.angle_alpha   90.00
_cell.angle_beta   90.00
_cell.angle_gamma   90.00
#
_symmetry.space_group_name_H-M   'P 1'
#
loop_
_entity.id
_entity.type
_entity.pdbx_description
1 polymer ?
#
loop_
_entity_poly.entity_id
_entity_poly.type
_entity_poly.pdbx_seq_one_letter_code
_entity_poly.pdbx_strand_id
1 'polypeptide(L)'
;MREFNNIIYPDISKSPQLNLKAHYSYSCHTPDDDSTGTKFKGMILYDLAILYLTNLPAIAHISLLLSNISYQATEALLKLYDQSKLLNKQVFLAFDKARSYSPDANQLLSENTVLRLSSDGNELYGISWNKGENSDEV
;
A
#
# COMPACT_ATOMS: atom_id res chain seq x y z
N MET A 1 1.58 15.38 -3.88
CA MET A 1 0.62 14.45 -4.51
C MET A 1 0.78 14.40 -6.05
N ARG A 2 0.80 15.52 -6.77
CA ARG A 2 0.93 15.52 -8.24
C ARG A 2 2.22 14.82 -8.71
N GLU A 3 3.35 15.07 -8.09
CA GLU A 3 4.63 14.44 -8.44
C GLU A 3 4.56 12.92 -8.26
N PHE A 4 4.06 12.42 -7.13
CA PHE A 4 3.85 10.98 -6.92
C PHE A 4 2.87 10.39 -7.93
N ASN A 5 1.78 11.10 -8.26
CA ASN A 5 0.85 10.65 -9.29
C ASN A 5 1.56 10.47 -10.65
N ASN A 6 2.43 11.40 -11.04
CA ASN A 6 3.15 11.32 -12.30
C ASN A 6 4.18 10.16 -12.32
N ILE A 7 4.75 9.80 -11.17
CA ILE A 7 5.66 8.66 -11.04
C ILE A 7 4.88 7.33 -11.16
N ILE A 8 3.73 7.25 -10.49
CA ILE A 8 2.93 6.01 -10.43
C ILE A 8 2.08 5.83 -11.70
N TYR A 9 1.61 6.93 -12.28
CA TYR A 9 0.73 6.97 -13.45
C TYR A 9 1.21 8.00 -14.47
N PRO A 10 2.31 7.72 -15.21
CA PRO A 10 2.91 8.69 -16.12
C PRO A 10 1.96 9.16 -17.23
N ASP A 11 1.03 8.30 -17.66
CA ASP A 11 0.08 8.58 -18.74
C ASP A 11 -1.24 9.20 -18.26
N ILE A 12 -1.41 9.40 -16.95
CA ILE A 12 -2.67 9.91 -16.37
C ILE A 12 -2.45 11.27 -15.74
N SER A 13 -2.92 12.31 -16.43
CA SER A 13 -2.80 13.71 -15.97
C SER A 13 -3.64 14.04 -14.74
N LYS A 14 -4.72 13.29 -14.46
CA LYS A 14 -5.62 13.57 -13.35
C LYS A 14 -5.01 13.11 -12.02
N SER A 15 -4.65 14.05 -11.17
CA SER A 15 -4.15 13.78 -9.82
C SER A 15 -5.17 14.18 -8.75
N PRO A 16 -5.18 13.52 -7.58
CA PRO A 16 -6.00 13.93 -6.46
C PRO A 16 -5.68 15.36 -6.02
N GLN A 17 -6.71 16.10 -5.67
CA GLN A 17 -6.62 17.46 -5.15
C GLN A 17 -7.04 17.48 -3.69
N LEU A 18 -6.16 17.98 -2.83
CA LEU A 18 -6.44 18.23 -1.44
C LEU A 18 -6.92 19.67 -1.27
N ASN A 19 -8.12 19.86 -0.79
CA ASN A 19 -8.68 21.16 -0.47
C ASN A 19 -8.87 21.26 1.05
N LEU A 20 -8.15 22.16 1.67
CA LEU A 20 -8.30 22.48 3.08
C LEU A 20 -9.38 23.54 3.24
N LYS A 21 -10.34 23.27 4.11
CA LYS A 21 -11.46 24.17 4.41
C LYS A 21 -11.34 24.72 5.82
N ALA A 22 -12.16 25.74 6.17
CA ALA A 22 -12.24 26.21 7.54
C ALA A 22 -12.73 25.11 8.52
N HIS A 23 -12.50 25.31 9.81
CA HIS A 23 -12.97 24.42 10.90
C HIS A 23 -12.46 22.96 10.81
N TYR A 24 -11.16 22.78 10.48
CA TYR A 24 -10.52 21.45 10.44
C TYR A 24 -11.16 20.49 9.42
N SER A 25 -11.90 21.01 8.45
CA SER A 25 -12.49 20.22 7.38
C SER A 25 -11.58 20.17 6.16
N TYR A 26 -11.53 19.04 5.48
CA TYR A 26 -10.81 18.88 4.23
C TYR A 26 -11.60 17.99 3.27
N SER A 27 -11.28 18.09 1.99
CA SER A 27 -11.71 17.13 0.98
C SER A 27 -10.54 16.74 0.10
N CYS A 28 -10.45 15.46 -0.23
CA CYS A 28 -9.48 14.93 -1.19
C CYS A 28 -10.24 14.15 -2.26
N HIS A 29 -10.16 14.60 -3.51
CA HIS A 29 -10.86 13.96 -4.63
C HIS A 29 -10.09 14.16 -5.93
N THR A 30 -10.30 13.26 -6.88
CA THR A 30 -9.81 13.43 -8.25
C THR A 30 -10.95 14.00 -9.09
N PRO A 31 -10.74 15.12 -9.81
CA PRO A 31 -11.78 15.70 -10.65
C PRO A 31 -12.30 14.71 -11.69
N ASP A 32 -13.62 14.64 -11.83
CA ASP A 32 -14.33 13.82 -12.81
C ASP A 32 -14.00 12.30 -12.76
N ASP A 33 -13.61 11.79 -11.58
CA ASP A 33 -13.32 10.37 -11.40
C ASP A 33 -13.60 9.91 -9.96
N ASP A 34 -14.73 9.26 -9.78
CA ASP A 34 -15.22 8.73 -8.50
C ASP A 34 -15.07 7.20 -8.38
N SER A 35 -14.30 6.58 -9.26
CA SER A 35 -14.08 5.12 -9.22
C SER A 35 -13.41 4.68 -7.92
N THR A 36 -13.65 3.44 -7.52
CA THR A 36 -13.05 2.84 -6.32
C THR A 36 -11.52 2.86 -6.40
N GLY A 37 -10.95 2.49 -7.55
CA GLY A 37 -9.50 2.51 -7.76
C GLY A 37 -8.92 3.91 -7.60
N THR A 38 -9.60 4.95 -8.10
CA THR A 38 -9.18 6.34 -7.94
C THR A 38 -9.23 6.80 -6.48
N LYS A 39 -10.22 6.35 -5.72
CA LYS A 39 -10.29 6.67 -4.27
C LYS A 39 -9.13 6.03 -3.52
N PHE A 40 -8.82 4.76 -3.74
CA PHE A 40 -7.65 4.10 -3.16
C PHE A 40 -6.33 4.76 -3.60
N LYS A 41 -6.19 5.08 -4.89
CA LYS A 41 -5.06 5.87 -5.39
C LYS A 41 -4.92 7.18 -4.62
N GLY A 42 -6.01 7.91 -4.44
CA GLY A 42 -6.04 9.16 -3.70
C GLY A 42 -5.54 9.04 -2.27
N MET A 43 -5.97 8.01 -1.54
CA MET A 43 -5.50 7.69 -0.19
C MET A 43 -3.99 7.44 -0.17
N ILE A 44 -3.50 6.55 -1.01
CA ILE A 44 -2.08 6.20 -1.08
C ILE A 44 -1.23 7.44 -1.38
N LEU A 45 -1.64 8.25 -2.36
CA LEU A 45 -0.92 9.47 -2.71
C LEU A 45 -0.93 10.53 -1.61
N TYR A 46 -2.02 10.58 -0.83
CA TYR A 46 -2.11 11.45 0.34
C TYR A 46 -1.13 10.96 1.43
N ASP A 47 -1.16 9.68 1.77
CA ASP A 47 -0.30 9.11 2.80
C ASP A 47 1.19 9.25 2.43
N LEU A 48 1.55 9.02 1.17
CA LEU A 48 2.91 9.29 0.68
C LEU A 48 3.27 10.76 0.81
N ALA A 49 2.37 11.67 0.46
CA ALA A 49 2.64 13.11 0.60
C ALA A 49 2.88 13.49 2.07
N ILE A 50 2.09 12.97 3.00
CA ILE A 50 2.29 13.16 4.43
C ILE A 50 3.63 12.55 4.89
N LEU A 51 3.92 11.32 4.48
CA LEU A 51 5.17 10.65 4.84
C LEU A 51 6.38 11.47 4.37
N TYR A 52 6.41 11.90 3.12
CA TYR A 52 7.57 12.56 2.53
C TYR A 52 7.74 14.03 2.93
N LEU A 53 6.64 14.74 3.22
CA LEU A 53 6.63 16.20 3.42
C LEU A 53 6.50 16.62 4.89
N THR A 54 6.26 15.70 5.81
CA THR A 54 6.10 15.99 7.23
C THR A 54 7.10 15.22 8.09
N ASN A 55 7.06 15.44 9.39
CA ASN A 55 7.86 14.68 10.35
C ASN A 55 7.24 13.33 10.75
N LEU A 56 6.20 12.86 10.05
CA LEU A 56 5.64 11.55 10.30
C LEU A 56 6.71 10.48 10.05
N PRO A 57 7.03 9.61 11.03
CA PRO A 57 8.13 8.66 10.91
C PRO A 57 7.76 7.42 10.08
N ALA A 58 6.49 7.05 10.04
CA ALA A 58 6.06 5.81 9.40
C ALA A 58 4.60 5.85 8.92
N ILE A 59 4.29 4.98 7.96
CA ILE A 59 2.91 4.65 7.54
C ILE A 59 2.74 3.13 7.47
N ALA A 60 1.49 2.66 7.48
CA ALA A 60 1.15 1.25 7.31
C ALA A 60 0.07 1.10 6.23
N HIS A 61 0.33 0.23 5.25
CA HIS A 61 -0.60 -0.11 4.19
C HIS A 61 -0.84 -1.62 4.13
N ILE A 62 -2.01 -2.01 3.63
CA ILE A 62 -2.37 -3.42 3.41
C ILE A 62 -2.62 -3.67 1.93
N SER A 63 -2.49 -4.92 1.49
CA SER A 63 -2.68 -5.34 0.10
C SER A 63 -4.05 -4.98 -0.48
N LEU A 64 -5.09 -4.82 0.36
CA LEU A 64 -6.41 -4.38 -0.08
C LEU A 64 -6.38 -3.02 -0.78
N LEU A 65 -5.54 -2.08 -0.33
CA LEU A 65 -5.38 -0.78 -0.98
C LEU A 65 -4.78 -0.92 -2.39
N LEU A 66 -3.93 -1.93 -2.60
CA LEU A 66 -3.23 -2.18 -3.84
C LEU A 66 -4.04 -3.02 -4.83
N SER A 67 -5.02 -3.78 -4.35
CA SER A 67 -5.82 -4.70 -5.20
C SER A 67 -6.67 -3.99 -6.26
N ASN A 68 -6.92 -2.70 -6.09
CA ASN A 68 -7.74 -1.88 -6.98
C ASN A 68 -6.93 -0.96 -7.90
N ILE A 69 -5.61 -1.08 -7.90
CA ILE A 69 -4.72 -0.34 -8.80
C ILE A 69 -3.98 -1.31 -9.73
N SER A 70 -3.46 -0.82 -10.85
CA SER A 70 -2.76 -1.67 -11.82
C SER A 70 -1.45 -2.23 -11.27
N TYR A 71 -0.98 -3.35 -11.82
CA TYR A 71 0.31 -3.94 -11.44
C TYR A 71 1.48 -2.97 -11.63
N GLN A 72 1.53 -2.25 -12.76
CA GLN A 72 2.56 -1.26 -13.03
C GLN A 72 2.56 -0.13 -11.98
N ALA A 73 1.36 0.35 -11.60
CA ALA A 73 1.24 1.36 -10.55
C ALA A 73 1.68 0.83 -9.18
N THR A 74 1.36 -0.43 -8.86
CA THR A 74 1.83 -1.07 -7.63
C THR A 74 3.34 -1.19 -7.61
N GLU A 75 3.98 -1.60 -8.71
CA GLU A 75 5.44 -1.70 -8.79
C GLU A 75 6.13 -0.33 -8.65
N ALA A 76 5.58 0.72 -9.26
CA ALA A 76 6.08 2.07 -9.07
C ALA A 76 5.93 2.55 -7.60
N LEU A 77 4.82 2.20 -6.96
CA LEU A 77 4.57 2.48 -5.56
C LEU A 77 5.55 1.75 -4.63
N LEU A 78 5.84 0.47 -4.88
CA LEU A 78 6.83 -0.30 -4.12
C LEU A 78 8.22 0.34 -4.17
N LYS A 79 8.62 0.88 -5.32
CA LYS A 79 9.87 1.64 -5.45
C LYS A 79 9.86 2.92 -4.62
N LEU A 80 8.74 3.64 -4.56
CA LEU A 80 8.60 4.82 -3.70
C LEU A 80 8.66 4.43 -2.21
N TYR A 81 8.06 3.32 -1.82
CA TYR A 81 8.18 2.81 -0.44
C TYR A 81 9.63 2.51 -0.08
N ASP A 82 10.36 1.83 -0.97
CA ASP A 82 11.77 1.55 -0.72
C ASP A 82 12.61 2.82 -0.62
N GLN A 83 12.39 3.81 -1.49
CA GLN A 83 13.06 5.10 -1.45
C GLN A 83 12.83 5.89 -0.16
N SER A 84 11.74 5.65 0.58
CA SER A 84 11.47 6.32 1.85
C SER A 84 12.55 6.07 2.92
N LYS A 85 13.30 4.98 2.80
CA LYS A 85 14.47 4.67 3.64
C LYS A 85 15.53 5.77 3.61
N LEU A 86 15.71 6.42 2.45
CA LEU A 86 16.67 7.52 2.27
C LEU A 86 16.31 8.76 3.12
N LEU A 87 15.05 8.85 3.56
CA LEU A 87 14.54 9.91 4.41
C LEU A 87 14.44 9.49 5.89
N ASN A 88 14.98 8.33 6.26
CA ASN A 88 14.78 7.71 7.57
C ASN A 88 13.29 7.53 7.92
N LYS A 89 12.49 7.19 6.92
CA LYS A 89 11.06 6.90 7.06
C LYS A 89 10.81 5.40 6.92
N GLN A 90 9.75 4.91 7.53
CA GLN A 90 9.40 3.50 7.50
C GLN A 90 8.02 3.27 6.89
N VAL A 91 7.91 2.28 6.02
CA VAL A 91 6.64 1.80 5.48
C VAL A 91 6.44 0.36 5.92
N PHE A 92 5.34 0.11 6.62
CA PHE A 92 4.88 -1.25 6.91
C PHE A 92 3.88 -1.65 5.83
N LEU A 93 4.13 -2.75 5.16
CA LEU A 93 3.27 -3.27 4.10
C LEU A 93 2.90 -4.72 4.37
N ALA A 94 1.62 -5.00 4.61
CA ALA A 94 1.10 -6.37 4.55
C ALA A 94 0.72 -6.70 3.11
N PHE A 95 1.38 -7.70 2.51
CA PHE A 95 1.32 -7.98 1.08
C PHE A 95 1.09 -9.48 0.80
N ASP A 96 0.08 -9.81 0.00
CA ASP A 96 -0.36 -11.19 -0.22
C ASP A 96 -0.16 -11.71 -1.67
N LYS A 97 0.13 -10.84 -2.64
CA LYS A 97 0.14 -11.17 -4.08
C LYS A 97 1.51 -11.07 -4.75
N ALA A 98 2.60 -11.33 -4.04
CA ALA A 98 3.97 -11.16 -4.54
C ALA A 98 4.21 -11.85 -5.90
N ARG A 99 3.66 -13.06 -6.11
CA ARG A 99 3.93 -13.87 -7.32
C ARG A 99 3.40 -13.30 -8.63
N SER A 100 2.57 -12.26 -8.58
CA SER A 100 1.92 -11.66 -9.76
C SER A 100 2.70 -10.49 -10.36
N TYR A 101 3.84 -10.13 -9.78
CA TYR A 101 4.61 -8.94 -10.15
C TYR A 101 5.89 -9.29 -10.92
N SER A 102 6.54 -8.28 -11.48
CA SER A 102 7.81 -8.45 -12.20
C SER A 102 8.92 -9.04 -11.31
N PRO A 103 9.96 -9.63 -11.90
CA PRO A 103 11.11 -10.12 -11.13
C PRO A 103 11.73 -9.06 -10.23
N ASP A 104 11.87 -7.83 -10.72
CA ASP A 104 12.43 -6.70 -9.95
C ASP A 104 11.57 -6.34 -8.73
N ALA A 105 10.25 -6.28 -8.89
CA ALA A 105 9.33 -6.02 -7.80
C ALA A 105 9.34 -7.18 -6.77
N ASN A 106 9.41 -8.42 -7.24
CA ASN A 106 9.52 -9.59 -6.38
C ASN A 106 10.84 -9.64 -5.61
N GLN A 107 11.94 -9.24 -6.24
CA GLN A 107 13.23 -9.10 -5.56
C GLN A 107 13.15 -8.06 -4.45
N LEU A 108 12.63 -6.87 -4.76
CA LEU A 108 12.45 -5.77 -3.80
C LEU A 108 11.57 -6.19 -2.60
N LEU A 109 10.47 -6.91 -2.86
CA LEU A 109 9.61 -7.46 -1.81
C LEU A 109 10.37 -8.49 -0.96
N SER A 110 11.14 -9.38 -1.58
CA SER A 110 11.92 -10.41 -0.87
C SER A 110 12.98 -9.79 0.05
N GLU A 111 13.71 -8.79 -0.44
CA GLU A 111 14.76 -8.09 0.30
C GLU A 111 14.20 -7.29 1.51
N ASN A 112 12.94 -6.89 1.44
CA ASN A 112 12.27 -6.13 2.49
C ASN A 112 11.31 -6.95 3.35
N THR A 113 11.17 -8.25 3.09
CA THR A 113 10.27 -9.12 3.86
C THR A 113 10.90 -9.45 5.23
N VAL A 114 10.28 -8.98 6.30
CA VAL A 114 10.69 -9.25 7.69
C VAL A 114 9.89 -10.37 8.34
N LEU A 115 8.69 -10.65 7.83
CA LEU A 115 7.81 -11.69 8.33
C LEU A 115 7.03 -12.33 7.17
N ARG A 116 7.01 -13.65 7.12
CA ARG A 116 6.19 -14.41 6.19
C ARG A 116 5.25 -15.31 6.96
N LEU A 117 3.95 -15.08 6.80
CA LEU A 117 2.90 -15.90 7.39
C LEU A 117 2.50 -17.02 6.41
N SER A 118 2.17 -18.19 6.94
CA SER A 118 1.64 -19.32 6.17
C SER A 118 0.67 -20.13 7.04
N SER A 119 -0.09 -21.03 6.42
CA SER A 119 -0.99 -21.95 7.12
C SER A 119 -0.28 -23.18 7.72
N ASP A 120 1.04 -23.28 7.59
CA ASP A 120 1.82 -24.47 7.88
C ASP A 120 2.76 -24.26 9.10
N GLY A 121 2.23 -23.68 10.17
CA GLY A 121 2.95 -23.46 11.42
C GLY A 121 3.57 -22.06 11.58
N ASN A 122 3.38 -21.18 10.60
CA ASN A 122 3.78 -19.75 10.66
C ASN A 122 2.56 -18.81 10.65
N GLU A 123 1.49 -19.21 11.29
CA GLU A 123 0.31 -18.39 11.47
C GLU A 123 0.58 -17.24 12.46
N LEU A 124 -0.13 -16.13 12.30
CA LEU A 124 0.06 -14.92 13.11
C LEU A 124 0.00 -15.15 14.62
N TYR A 125 -0.83 -16.10 15.05
CA TYR A 125 -1.00 -16.46 16.46
C TYR A 125 -0.48 -17.89 16.78
N GLY A 126 0.29 -18.50 15.87
CA GLY A 126 0.84 -19.84 16.05
C GLY A 126 -0.19 -20.97 15.92
N ILE A 127 -1.41 -20.66 15.56
CA ILE A 127 -2.51 -21.63 15.35
C ILE A 127 -3.30 -21.28 14.10
N SER A 128 -3.78 -22.31 13.39
CA SER A 128 -4.71 -22.11 12.28
C SER A 128 -6.13 -21.89 12.79
N TRP A 129 -6.78 -20.83 12.33
CA TRP A 129 -8.18 -20.54 12.63
C TRP A 129 -9.16 -21.49 11.94
N ASN A 130 -8.71 -22.25 10.94
CA ASN A 130 -9.51 -23.18 10.15
C ASN A 130 -9.38 -24.65 10.60
N LYS A 131 -8.85 -24.92 11.77
CA LYS A 131 -8.99 -26.27 12.35
C LYS A 131 -10.45 -26.40 12.77
N GLY A 132 -11.25 -27.06 11.93
CA GLY A 132 -12.61 -27.45 12.30
C GLY A 132 -12.59 -28.23 13.62
N GLU A 133 -13.60 -28.02 14.42
CA GLU A 133 -13.86 -28.74 15.68
C GLU A 133 -14.19 -30.23 15.42
N ASN A 134 -13.30 -31.00 14.78
CA ASN A 134 -13.52 -32.43 14.56
C ASN A 134 -12.19 -33.15 14.56
N SER A 135 -11.59 -33.32 15.74
CA SER A 135 -10.64 -34.40 15.98
C SER A 135 -10.38 -34.68 17.47
N ASP A 136 -11.38 -34.55 18.32
CA ASP A 136 -11.34 -35.11 19.67
C ASP A 136 -12.62 -35.91 19.94
N GLU A 137 -12.82 -36.99 19.19
CA GLU A 137 -13.62 -38.15 19.60
C GLU A 137 -12.98 -39.38 18.97
N VAL A 138 -12.10 -40.04 19.71
CA VAL A 138 -12.09 -41.50 19.99
C VAL A 138 -11.08 -41.76 21.11
#